data_bce5218e500cd131149da4eec5c15e36
#
_entry.id   bce5218e500cd131149da4eec5c15e36
#
_cell.length_a   1.000
_cell.length_b   1.000
_cell.length_c   1.000
_cell.angle_alpha   90.00
_cell.angle_beta   90.00
_cell.angle_gamma   90.00
#
_symmetry.space_group_name_H-M   'P 1'
#
loop_
_entity.id
_entity.type
_entity.pdbx_description
1 polymer ?
#
loop_
_entity_poly.entity_id
_entity_poly.type
_entity_poly.pdbx_seq_one_letter_code
_entity_poly.pdbx_strand_id
1 'polypeptide(L)'
;MQFAMAFKIIGVLLILFSTAMLPSLFLSLVAKDGIESAFATGLATTLFAGVMLWLPTRHLSRDLNIRDGFMVTALFWVVLGLFGAIPLWLAPDLALTPVGAIFESISGLTTTGATVITGLDKLPQSLLFYRQLLQWLGGIGIIVLAVAILPMLGIGGMQLYRAESAGPSKDRKLTPRITSTAKALFGIYLLLTIACAASYFAAGMSMFHAICHAFSTVAIGGFSTHDASLGHYEQNRVLLVSSVFMLLSAINFGLHFIALQRRNLRVYARDSETAFFITVIASATIVVCCLLLTTETLNFEDSVIHGLFQTISIATTTGFTTQDFSVWPLFLPILLLILSFMGGCVGSTGGGMKAMRILLIFRQGVRELRQLLHPNAVIPLKLDARRVQTEVISAVWSFFAVYMFCFVLIWLALLATNLDFISAFSAVVATMNNLGPALGEVADHYGAVSEPGKLILCLAMLMGRLEVFTLLVLLTPAFWRH
;
A
#
# COMPACT_ATOMS: atom_id res chain seq x y z
N MET A 1 -1.16 -14.55 -26.77
CA MET A 1 -1.79 -13.63 -25.82
C MET A 1 -3.28 -13.52 -26.10
N GLN A 2 -4.09 -13.52 -25.07
CA GLN A 2 -5.54 -13.52 -25.20
C GLN A 2 -6.11 -12.16 -24.78
N PHE A 3 -5.88 -11.12 -25.57
CA PHE A 3 -6.40 -9.75 -25.29
C PHE A 3 -7.91 -9.74 -25.01
N ALA A 4 -8.67 -10.55 -25.73
CA ALA A 4 -10.11 -10.63 -25.54
C ALA A 4 -10.51 -11.13 -24.13
N MET A 5 -9.71 -12.03 -23.53
CA MET A 5 -9.95 -12.49 -22.15
C MET A 5 -9.57 -11.40 -21.13
N ALA A 6 -8.49 -10.65 -21.39
CA ALA A 6 -8.14 -9.49 -20.55
C ALA A 6 -9.25 -8.42 -20.62
N PHE A 7 -9.78 -8.10 -21.80
CA PHE A 7 -10.91 -7.17 -21.93
C PHE A 7 -12.17 -7.64 -21.21
N LYS A 8 -12.46 -8.94 -21.24
CA LYS A 8 -13.57 -9.51 -20.46
C LYS A 8 -13.40 -9.23 -18.97
N ILE A 9 -12.22 -9.53 -18.41
CA ILE A 9 -11.94 -9.37 -16.98
C ILE A 9 -11.97 -7.90 -16.59
N ILE A 10 -11.30 -7.03 -17.36
CA ILE A 10 -11.31 -5.58 -17.11
C ILE A 10 -12.73 -5.01 -17.23
N GLY A 11 -13.53 -5.47 -18.21
CA GLY A 11 -14.93 -5.08 -18.33
C GLY A 11 -15.74 -5.41 -17.09
N VAL A 12 -15.62 -6.64 -16.55
CA VAL A 12 -16.29 -7.04 -15.32
C VAL A 12 -15.80 -6.20 -14.13
N LEU A 13 -14.49 -5.95 -14.04
CA LEU A 13 -13.92 -5.14 -12.95
C LEU A 13 -14.38 -3.69 -12.99
N LEU A 14 -14.51 -3.08 -14.18
CA LEU A 14 -15.08 -1.74 -14.33
C LEU A 14 -16.57 -1.69 -13.94
N ILE A 15 -17.37 -2.70 -14.32
CA ILE A 15 -18.76 -2.81 -13.89
C ILE A 15 -18.86 -2.88 -12.36
N LEU A 16 -18.03 -3.70 -11.72
CA LEU A 16 -17.97 -3.77 -10.26
C LEU A 16 -17.47 -2.47 -9.64
N PHE A 17 -16.43 -1.85 -10.22
CA PHE A 17 -15.87 -0.60 -9.73
C PHE A 17 -16.85 0.58 -9.86
N SER A 18 -17.71 0.59 -10.89
CA SER A 18 -18.75 1.62 -11.00
C SER A 18 -19.70 1.62 -9.81
N THR A 19 -20.01 0.43 -9.24
CA THR A 19 -20.87 0.34 -8.05
C THR A 19 -20.23 0.95 -6.80
N ALA A 20 -18.91 1.04 -6.75
CA ALA A 20 -18.20 1.69 -5.64
C ALA A 20 -18.41 3.22 -5.58
N MET A 21 -18.87 3.82 -6.67
CA MET A 21 -19.22 5.25 -6.68
C MET A 21 -20.63 5.52 -6.09
N LEU A 22 -21.49 4.47 -5.97
CA LEU A 22 -22.85 4.62 -5.45
C LEU A 22 -22.92 5.18 -4.03
N PRO A 23 -22.11 4.73 -3.04
CA PRO A 23 -22.17 5.30 -1.70
C PRO A 23 -21.83 6.80 -1.68
N SER A 24 -20.82 7.25 -2.45
CA SER A 24 -20.46 8.67 -2.55
C SER A 24 -21.55 9.49 -3.26
N LEU A 25 -22.16 8.95 -4.32
CA LEU A 25 -23.31 9.56 -4.97
C LEU A 25 -24.48 9.68 -4.01
N PHE A 26 -24.76 8.64 -3.22
CA PHE A 26 -25.84 8.68 -2.21
C PHE A 26 -25.57 9.75 -1.14
N LEU A 27 -24.34 9.82 -0.63
CA LEU A 27 -23.95 10.86 0.33
C LEU A 27 -24.12 12.27 -0.27
N SER A 28 -23.71 12.48 -1.52
CA SER A 28 -23.87 13.74 -2.22
C SER A 28 -25.34 14.14 -2.37
N LEU A 29 -26.21 13.19 -2.77
CA LEU A 29 -27.67 13.43 -2.88
C LEU A 29 -28.30 13.79 -1.54
N VAL A 30 -27.89 13.15 -0.44
CA VAL A 30 -28.41 13.42 0.90
C VAL A 30 -27.93 14.77 1.42
N ALA A 31 -26.63 15.06 1.25
CA ALA A 31 -26.01 16.32 1.69
C ALA A 31 -26.37 17.51 0.80
N LYS A 32 -26.80 17.25 -0.44
CA LYS A 32 -27.06 18.28 -1.49
C LYS A 32 -25.84 19.17 -1.69
N ASP A 33 -24.68 18.58 -1.80
CA ASP A 33 -23.38 19.26 -1.88
C ASP A 33 -23.00 19.71 -3.31
N GLY A 34 -23.84 19.44 -4.31
CA GLY A 34 -23.66 19.91 -5.69
C GLY A 34 -22.73 19.04 -6.55
N ILE A 35 -22.26 17.91 -6.04
CA ILE A 35 -21.28 17.03 -6.72
C ILE A 35 -21.96 15.80 -7.34
N GLU A 36 -23.28 15.69 -7.22
CA GLU A 36 -24.05 14.55 -7.70
C GLU A 36 -23.79 14.26 -9.19
N SER A 37 -23.68 15.32 -10.00
CA SER A 37 -23.42 15.20 -11.43
C SER A 37 -22.05 14.59 -11.73
N ALA A 38 -21.02 14.90 -10.94
CA ALA A 38 -19.68 14.35 -11.11
C ALA A 38 -19.65 12.84 -10.80
N PHE A 39 -20.28 12.41 -9.69
CA PHE A 39 -20.38 10.98 -9.36
C PHE A 39 -21.29 10.22 -10.33
N ALA A 40 -22.43 10.80 -10.74
CA ALA A 40 -23.34 10.17 -11.71
C ALA A 40 -22.66 9.98 -13.08
N THR A 41 -21.91 10.99 -13.55
CA THR A 41 -21.14 10.90 -14.81
C THR A 41 -20.00 9.88 -14.69
N GLY A 42 -19.25 9.90 -13.58
CA GLY A 42 -18.20 8.92 -13.30
C GLY A 42 -18.74 7.49 -13.29
N LEU A 43 -19.87 7.25 -12.61
CA LEU A 43 -20.56 5.96 -12.58
C LEU A 43 -21.01 5.54 -13.99
N ALA A 44 -21.71 6.42 -14.71
CA ALA A 44 -22.25 6.12 -16.03
C ALA A 44 -21.15 5.80 -17.06
N THR A 45 -20.07 6.60 -17.09
CA THR A 45 -18.94 6.40 -18.01
C THR A 45 -18.17 5.12 -17.68
N THR A 46 -17.93 4.84 -16.39
CA THR A 46 -17.25 3.62 -15.95
C THR A 46 -18.08 2.37 -16.26
N LEU A 47 -19.38 2.41 -15.97
CA LEU A 47 -20.30 1.32 -16.27
C LEU A 47 -20.41 1.08 -17.79
N PHE A 48 -20.57 2.15 -18.59
CA PHE A 48 -20.62 2.06 -20.03
C PHE A 48 -19.37 1.42 -20.63
N ALA A 49 -18.19 1.91 -20.22
CA ALA A 49 -16.92 1.33 -20.67
C ALA A 49 -16.79 -0.15 -20.27
N GLY A 50 -17.19 -0.49 -19.04
CA GLY A 50 -17.19 -1.88 -18.56
C GLY A 50 -18.09 -2.79 -19.39
N VAL A 51 -19.32 -2.36 -19.69
CA VAL A 51 -20.27 -3.11 -20.53
C VAL A 51 -19.76 -3.24 -21.96
N MET A 52 -19.20 -2.18 -22.54
CA MET A 52 -18.63 -2.20 -23.89
C MET A 52 -17.48 -3.21 -24.03
N LEU A 53 -16.63 -3.36 -23.01
CA LEU A 53 -15.56 -4.36 -23.00
C LEU A 53 -16.07 -5.78 -22.72
N TRP A 54 -17.04 -5.93 -21.85
CA TRP A 54 -17.58 -7.22 -21.41
C TRP A 54 -18.52 -7.84 -22.46
N LEU A 55 -19.41 -7.07 -23.07
CA LEU A 55 -20.49 -7.58 -23.93
C LEU A 55 -19.97 -8.42 -25.11
N PRO A 56 -18.98 -7.97 -25.92
CA PRO A 56 -18.46 -8.75 -27.05
C PRO A 56 -17.65 -9.98 -26.59
N THR A 57 -17.15 -9.96 -25.35
CA THR A 57 -16.25 -10.99 -24.82
C THR A 57 -16.93 -11.99 -23.85
N ARG A 58 -18.22 -11.79 -23.54
CA ARG A 58 -18.95 -12.54 -22.49
C ARG A 58 -18.96 -14.06 -22.69
N HIS A 59 -18.96 -14.53 -23.92
CA HIS A 59 -19.03 -15.96 -24.25
C HIS A 59 -17.65 -16.67 -24.23
N LEU A 60 -16.56 -15.94 -24.06
CA LEU A 60 -15.23 -16.52 -23.98
C LEU A 60 -15.07 -17.27 -22.66
N SER A 61 -14.70 -18.53 -22.71
CA SER A 61 -14.38 -19.37 -21.55
C SER A 61 -13.06 -20.08 -21.84
N ARG A 62 -11.95 -19.45 -21.50
CA ARG A 62 -10.61 -20.02 -21.63
C ARG A 62 -9.82 -19.78 -20.35
N ASP A 63 -8.92 -20.70 -20.02
CA ASP A 63 -8.03 -20.55 -18.88
C ASP A 63 -6.98 -19.46 -19.14
N LEU A 64 -6.68 -18.67 -18.12
CA LEU A 64 -5.67 -17.63 -18.16
C LEU A 64 -4.26 -18.25 -18.14
N ASN A 65 -3.43 -17.84 -19.07
CA ASN A 65 -2.01 -18.11 -19.02
C ASN A 65 -1.29 -17.13 -18.07
N ILE A 66 -0.08 -17.51 -17.64
CA ILE A 66 0.75 -16.65 -16.75
C ILE A 66 0.94 -15.24 -17.34
N ARG A 67 1.20 -15.14 -18.66
CA ARG A 67 1.34 -13.84 -19.35
C ARG A 67 0.08 -13.00 -19.28
N ASP A 68 -1.09 -13.62 -19.48
CA ASP A 68 -2.39 -12.93 -19.37
C ASP A 68 -2.61 -12.40 -17.95
N GLY A 69 -2.16 -13.14 -16.93
CA GLY A 69 -2.20 -12.72 -15.52
C GLY A 69 -1.41 -11.43 -15.26
N PHE A 70 -0.17 -11.31 -15.77
CA PHE A 70 0.63 -10.08 -15.63
C PHE A 70 -0.07 -8.88 -16.28
N MET A 71 -0.59 -9.07 -17.51
CA MET A 71 -1.27 -8.01 -18.25
C MET A 71 -2.55 -7.55 -17.53
N VAL A 72 -3.39 -8.49 -17.10
CA VAL A 72 -4.64 -8.18 -16.36
C VAL A 72 -4.34 -7.43 -15.08
N THR A 73 -3.30 -7.84 -14.34
CA THR A 73 -2.90 -7.18 -13.10
C THR A 73 -2.48 -5.74 -13.31
N ALA A 74 -1.62 -5.47 -14.28
CA ALA A 74 -1.18 -4.10 -14.57
C ALA A 74 -2.33 -3.24 -15.09
N LEU A 75 -3.13 -3.78 -16.02
CA LEU A 75 -4.31 -3.07 -16.54
C LEU A 75 -5.35 -2.79 -15.46
N PHE A 76 -5.53 -3.67 -14.49
CA PHE A 76 -6.42 -3.45 -13.34
C PHE A 76 -6.11 -2.12 -12.66
N TRP A 77 -4.87 -1.91 -12.24
CA TRP A 77 -4.47 -0.70 -11.51
C TRP A 77 -4.51 0.56 -12.37
N VAL A 78 -4.03 0.47 -13.62
CA VAL A 78 -4.01 1.61 -14.53
C VAL A 78 -5.44 2.02 -14.91
N VAL A 79 -6.25 1.06 -15.34
CA VAL A 79 -7.61 1.36 -15.84
C VAL A 79 -8.52 1.84 -14.71
N LEU A 80 -8.49 1.17 -13.54
CA LEU A 80 -9.28 1.64 -12.41
C LEU A 80 -8.81 3.01 -11.89
N GLY A 81 -7.49 3.28 -11.93
CA GLY A 81 -6.95 4.59 -11.59
C GLY A 81 -7.45 5.70 -12.52
N LEU A 82 -7.50 5.43 -13.83
CA LEU A 82 -8.01 6.39 -14.79
C LEU A 82 -9.51 6.65 -14.65
N PHE A 83 -10.32 5.61 -14.50
CA PHE A 83 -11.76 5.75 -14.32
C PHE A 83 -12.13 6.30 -12.94
N GLY A 84 -11.35 5.97 -11.90
CA GLY A 84 -11.50 6.53 -10.57
C GLY A 84 -11.19 8.03 -10.47
N ALA A 85 -10.44 8.57 -11.42
CA ALA A 85 -10.14 10.00 -11.53
C ALA A 85 -11.33 10.84 -12.03
N ILE A 86 -12.29 10.23 -12.74
CA ILE A 86 -13.39 10.99 -13.40
C ILE A 86 -14.22 11.80 -12.41
N PRO A 87 -14.72 11.26 -11.28
CA PRO A 87 -15.46 12.07 -10.32
C PRO A 87 -14.62 13.19 -9.70
N LEU A 88 -13.33 12.96 -9.46
CA LEU A 88 -12.41 13.96 -8.89
C LEU A 88 -12.13 15.09 -9.89
N TRP A 89 -11.99 14.75 -11.16
CA TRP A 89 -11.76 15.73 -12.22
C TRP A 89 -13.00 16.61 -12.47
N LEU A 90 -14.19 16.02 -12.42
CA LEU A 90 -15.46 16.72 -12.69
C LEU A 90 -16.00 17.48 -11.48
N ALA A 91 -15.43 17.26 -10.28
CA ALA A 91 -15.86 17.97 -9.07
C ALA A 91 -15.41 19.44 -9.10
N PRO A 92 -16.35 20.41 -9.13
CA PRO A 92 -16.01 21.83 -9.29
C PRO A 92 -15.19 22.38 -8.12
N ASP A 93 -15.41 21.85 -6.91
CA ASP A 93 -14.74 22.31 -5.70
C ASP A 93 -13.23 21.96 -5.66
N LEU A 94 -12.79 20.98 -6.44
CA LEU A 94 -11.40 20.55 -6.46
C LEU A 94 -10.55 21.33 -7.47
N ALA A 95 -11.13 21.85 -8.55
CA ALA A 95 -10.45 22.55 -9.65
C ALA A 95 -9.17 21.83 -10.14
N LEU A 96 -9.18 20.49 -10.12
CA LEU A 96 -8.02 19.67 -10.49
C LEU A 96 -7.83 19.62 -12.00
N THR A 97 -6.57 19.61 -12.42
CA THR A 97 -6.23 19.23 -13.80
C THR A 97 -6.51 17.73 -14.00
N PRO A 98 -6.69 17.26 -15.24
CA PRO A 98 -6.85 15.82 -15.50
C PRO A 98 -5.72 14.96 -14.91
N VAL A 99 -4.48 15.45 -14.99
CA VAL A 99 -3.31 14.77 -14.42
C VAL A 99 -3.36 14.78 -12.89
N GLY A 100 -3.75 15.89 -12.27
CA GLY A 100 -3.95 15.98 -10.83
C GLY A 100 -5.01 15.00 -10.32
N ALA A 101 -6.13 14.88 -11.03
CA ALA A 101 -7.17 13.90 -10.70
C ALA A 101 -6.71 12.44 -10.86
N ILE A 102 -5.93 12.15 -11.92
CA ILE A 102 -5.32 10.83 -12.12
C ILE A 102 -4.32 10.52 -10.99
N PHE A 103 -3.50 11.50 -10.60
CA PHE A 103 -2.56 11.35 -9.48
C PHE A 103 -3.28 11.01 -8.19
N GLU A 104 -4.32 11.76 -7.83
CA GLU A 104 -5.11 11.52 -6.61
C GLU A 104 -5.79 10.15 -6.62
N SER A 105 -6.39 9.76 -7.75
CA SER A 105 -7.05 8.47 -7.91
C SER A 105 -6.07 7.29 -7.83
N ILE A 106 -4.92 7.38 -8.53
CA ILE A 106 -3.88 6.35 -8.48
C ILE A 106 -3.30 6.27 -7.06
N SER A 107 -3.02 7.41 -6.43
CA SER A 107 -2.56 7.45 -5.05
C SER A 107 -3.56 6.79 -4.08
N GLY A 108 -4.84 7.06 -4.25
CA GLY A 108 -5.90 6.40 -3.49
C GLY A 108 -5.90 4.88 -3.70
N LEU A 109 -6.03 4.43 -4.95
CA LEU A 109 -6.10 3.00 -5.27
C LEU A 109 -4.83 2.24 -4.92
N THR A 110 -3.65 2.82 -5.15
CA THR A 110 -2.38 2.18 -4.77
C THR A 110 -2.10 2.26 -3.26
N THR A 111 -3.04 2.85 -2.49
CA THR A 111 -2.91 3.10 -1.05
C THR A 111 -1.61 3.84 -0.70
N THR A 112 -1.21 4.80 -1.55
CA THR A 112 0.00 5.60 -1.34
C THR A 112 -0.26 6.74 -0.36
N GLY A 113 -1.40 7.44 -0.49
CA GLY A 113 -1.72 8.56 0.40
C GLY A 113 -1.09 9.91 0.03
N ALA A 114 -0.32 9.98 -1.06
CA ALA A 114 0.16 11.25 -1.62
C ALA A 114 -1.03 12.04 -2.19
N THR A 115 -1.17 13.31 -1.87
CA THR A 115 -2.31 14.14 -2.29
C THR A 115 -1.88 15.41 -3.02
N VAL A 116 -2.67 15.80 -4.00
CA VAL A 116 -2.59 17.13 -4.66
C VAL A 116 -3.70 18.06 -4.18
N ILE A 117 -4.60 17.56 -3.33
CA ILE A 117 -5.77 18.27 -2.82
C ILE A 117 -5.39 18.93 -1.49
N THR A 118 -5.81 20.18 -1.31
CA THR A 118 -5.66 20.98 -0.10
C THR A 118 -7.00 21.53 0.33
N GLY A 119 -7.14 21.97 1.58
CA GLY A 119 -8.38 22.50 2.12
C GLY A 119 -9.42 21.42 2.41
N LEU A 120 -8.96 20.22 2.81
CA LEU A 120 -9.81 19.05 3.07
C LEU A 120 -10.93 19.34 4.08
N ASP A 121 -10.67 20.18 5.08
CA ASP A 121 -11.64 20.54 6.12
C ASP A 121 -12.88 21.27 5.58
N LYS A 122 -12.80 21.81 4.36
CA LYS A 122 -13.89 22.53 3.69
C LYS A 122 -14.58 21.72 2.59
N LEU A 123 -14.02 20.55 2.26
CA LEU A 123 -14.56 19.74 1.17
C LEU A 123 -15.82 18.98 1.60
N PRO A 124 -16.73 18.74 0.65
CA PRO A 124 -17.90 17.91 0.85
C PRO A 124 -17.59 16.52 1.34
N GLN A 125 -18.42 16.00 2.25
CA GLN A 125 -18.24 14.66 2.82
C GLN A 125 -18.26 13.55 1.75
N SER A 126 -19.00 13.73 0.67
CA SER A 126 -19.06 12.78 -0.44
C SER A 126 -17.70 12.58 -1.12
N LEU A 127 -16.93 13.67 -1.33
CA LEU A 127 -15.57 13.62 -1.88
C LEU A 127 -14.56 13.01 -0.90
N LEU A 128 -14.62 13.43 0.37
CA LEU A 128 -13.76 12.86 1.41
C LEU A 128 -13.98 11.35 1.55
N PHE A 129 -15.24 10.91 1.58
CA PHE A 129 -15.59 9.50 1.63
C PHE A 129 -15.07 8.74 0.41
N TYR A 130 -15.21 9.31 -0.80
CA TYR A 130 -14.74 8.68 -2.04
C TYR A 130 -13.23 8.43 -2.03
N ARG A 131 -12.43 9.40 -1.60
CA ARG A 131 -10.97 9.26 -1.47
C ARG A 131 -10.60 8.09 -0.55
N GLN A 132 -11.23 8.01 0.62
CA GLN A 132 -11.00 6.94 1.59
C GLN A 132 -11.46 5.57 1.05
N LEU A 133 -12.59 5.55 0.32
CA LEU A 133 -13.10 4.34 -0.30
C LEU A 133 -12.17 3.80 -1.38
N LEU A 134 -11.51 4.68 -2.17
CA LEU A 134 -10.50 4.26 -3.13
C LEU A 134 -9.35 3.51 -2.45
N GLN A 135 -8.88 4.00 -1.30
CA GLN A 135 -7.84 3.32 -0.52
C GLN A 135 -8.31 1.97 0.01
N TRP A 136 -9.53 1.92 0.54
CA TRP A 136 -10.09 0.67 1.05
C TRP A 136 -10.23 -0.40 -0.04
N LEU A 137 -10.68 -0.01 -1.23
CA LEU A 137 -10.74 -0.88 -2.41
C LEU A 137 -9.35 -1.31 -2.88
N GLY A 138 -8.37 -0.41 -2.84
CA GLY A 138 -6.98 -0.71 -3.15
C GLY A 138 -6.37 -1.75 -2.21
N GLY A 139 -6.65 -1.66 -0.90
CA GLY A 139 -6.25 -2.65 0.08
C GLY A 139 -6.84 -4.04 -0.19
N ILE A 140 -8.14 -4.10 -0.54
CA ILE A 140 -8.79 -5.36 -0.98
C ILE A 140 -8.12 -5.88 -2.25
N GLY A 141 -7.84 -5.01 -3.23
CA GLY A 141 -7.21 -5.36 -4.50
C GLY A 141 -5.92 -6.14 -4.31
N ILE A 142 -5.08 -5.75 -3.35
CA ILE A 142 -3.84 -6.48 -3.02
C ILE A 142 -4.13 -7.85 -2.41
N ILE A 143 -5.06 -7.94 -1.46
CA ILE A 143 -5.39 -9.22 -0.84
C ILE A 143 -5.87 -10.22 -1.90
N VAL A 144 -6.73 -9.77 -2.82
CA VAL A 144 -7.21 -10.60 -3.93
C VAL A 144 -6.07 -10.95 -4.89
N LEU A 145 -5.22 -9.99 -5.22
CA LEU A 145 -4.06 -10.19 -6.11
C LEU A 145 -3.08 -11.22 -5.52
N ALA A 146 -2.76 -11.09 -4.23
CA ALA A 146 -1.86 -12.01 -3.53
C ALA A 146 -2.39 -13.45 -3.53
N VAL A 147 -3.70 -13.64 -3.44
CA VAL A 147 -4.30 -14.97 -3.37
C VAL A 147 -4.63 -15.56 -4.74
N ALA A 148 -5.08 -14.74 -5.69
CA ALA A 148 -5.55 -15.21 -6.99
C ALA A 148 -4.45 -15.23 -8.07
N ILE A 149 -3.56 -14.26 -8.06
CA ILE A 149 -2.62 -14.02 -9.16
C ILE A 149 -1.20 -14.47 -8.83
N LEU A 150 -0.68 -14.18 -7.63
CA LEU A 150 0.66 -14.62 -7.24
C LEU A 150 0.88 -16.15 -7.33
N PRO A 151 -0.09 -17.02 -6.98
CA PRO A 151 0.06 -18.46 -7.19
C PRO A 151 0.14 -18.86 -8.66
N MET A 152 -0.45 -18.08 -9.58
CA MET A 152 -0.42 -18.34 -11.03
C MET A 152 0.89 -17.90 -11.68
N LEU A 153 1.57 -16.89 -11.11
CA LEU A 153 2.74 -16.28 -11.73
C LEU A 153 4.03 -17.11 -11.63
N GLY A 154 4.09 -18.13 -10.78
CA GLY A 154 5.17 -19.14 -10.75
C GLY A 154 6.61 -18.65 -10.56
N ILE A 155 6.87 -17.36 -10.60
CA ILE A 155 8.19 -16.72 -10.58
C ILE A 155 8.37 -15.97 -9.26
N GLY A 156 9.42 -16.30 -8.50
CA GLY A 156 9.82 -15.57 -7.27
C GLY A 156 8.74 -15.44 -6.21
N GLY A 157 7.55 -14.96 -6.59
CA GLY A 157 6.38 -14.81 -5.72
C GLY A 157 5.85 -16.14 -5.18
N MET A 158 5.76 -17.20 -5.98
CA MET A 158 5.27 -18.51 -5.50
C MET A 158 6.32 -19.24 -4.64
N GLN A 159 7.61 -19.02 -4.89
CA GLN A 159 8.67 -19.57 -4.05
C GLN A 159 8.75 -18.83 -2.71
N LEU A 160 8.59 -17.50 -2.71
CA LEU A 160 8.40 -16.70 -1.49
C LEU A 160 7.10 -17.08 -0.79
N TYR A 161 5.97 -17.16 -1.48
CA TYR A 161 4.69 -17.57 -0.91
C TYR A 161 4.73 -19.03 -0.39
N ARG A 162 5.44 -19.96 -1.05
CA ARG A 162 5.71 -21.31 -0.53
C ARG A 162 6.65 -21.29 0.66
N ALA A 163 7.63 -20.40 0.71
CA ALA A 163 8.48 -20.20 1.87
C ALA A 163 7.69 -19.60 3.04
N GLU A 164 6.75 -18.70 2.75
CA GLU A 164 5.87 -18.02 3.70
C GLU A 164 4.71 -18.90 4.19
N SER A 165 4.03 -19.60 3.28
CA SER A 165 2.97 -20.54 3.65
C SER A 165 3.50 -21.82 4.27
N ALA A 166 4.81 -21.97 4.35
CA ALA A 166 5.53 -23.04 5.02
C ALA A 166 5.62 -22.86 6.55
N GLY A 167 4.67 -22.22 7.21
CA GLY A 167 4.45 -22.31 8.66
C GLY A 167 4.41 -23.79 9.14
N PRO A 168 4.47 -24.08 10.44
CA PRO A 168 4.71 -25.44 11.00
C PRO A 168 3.72 -26.53 10.57
N SER A 169 2.77 -26.24 9.70
CA SER A 169 1.82 -27.23 9.16
C SER A 169 1.93 -27.31 7.64
N LYS A 170 2.76 -28.24 7.18
CA LYS A 170 2.94 -28.59 5.76
C LYS A 170 1.65 -29.01 5.03
N ASP A 171 0.56 -29.29 5.71
CA ASP A 171 -0.57 -30.03 5.18
C ASP A 171 -1.89 -29.26 5.13
N ARG A 172 -1.91 -27.95 5.43
CA ARG A 172 -3.15 -27.21 5.32
C ARG A 172 -2.94 -25.97 4.47
N LYS A 173 -3.30 -26.06 3.18
CA LYS A 173 -3.81 -24.92 2.42
C LYS A 173 -4.79 -24.20 3.34
N LEU A 174 -4.74 -22.88 3.46
CA LEU A 174 -5.68 -22.10 4.29
C LEU A 174 -7.12 -22.58 4.01
N THR A 175 -7.38 -22.94 2.76
CA THR A 175 -8.58 -23.63 2.30
C THR A 175 -8.23 -24.42 1.02
N PRO A 176 -8.97 -25.50 0.69
CA PRO A 176 -8.67 -26.32 -0.48
C PRO A 176 -8.84 -25.61 -1.83
N ARG A 177 -9.47 -24.43 -1.87
CA ARG A 177 -9.72 -23.65 -3.09
C ARG A 177 -9.27 -22.19 -2.91
N ILE A 178 -8.65 -21.61 -3.94
CA ILE A 178 -8.22 -20.19 -3.99
C ILE A 178 -9.35 -19.24 -3.57
N THR A 179 -10.58 -19.50 -4.05
CA THR A 179 -11.76 -18.67 -3.73
C THR A 179 -12.09 -18.66 -2.24
N SER A 180 -11.94 -19.78 -1.54
CA SER A 180 -12.26 -19.85 -0.10
C SER A 180 -11.18 -19.17 0.74
N THR A 181 -9.92 -19.21 0.32
CA THR A 181 -8.83 -18.45 0.94
C THR A 181 -9.07 -16.94 0.76
N ALA A 182 -9.41 -16.48 -0.46
CA ALA A 182 -9.71 -15.08 -0.71
C ALA A 182 -10.88 -14.58 0.14
N LYS A 183 -11.96 -15.37 0.26
CA LYS A 183 -13.10 -15.04 1.13
C LYS A 183 -12.72 -14.94 2.61
N ALA A 184 -11.85 -15.83 3.10
CA ALA A 184 -11.39 -15.81 4.48
C ALA A 184 -10.56 -14.55 4.76
N LEU A 185 -9.61 -14.20 3.88
CA LEU A 185 -8.79 -13.00 4.02
C LEU A 185 -9.61 -11.71 3.91
N PHE A 186 -10.57 -11.67 2.98
CA PHE A 186 -11.52 -10.56 2.89
C PHE A 186 -12.35 -10.42 4.17
N GLY A 187 -12.81 -11.54 4.77
CA GLY A 187 -13.51 -11.53 6.05
C GLY A 187 -12.66 -10.93 7.19
N ILE A 188 -11.37 -11.25 7.24
CA ILE A 188 -10.43 -10.63 8.22
C ILE A 188 -10.28 -9.13 7.96
N TYR A 189 -10.13 -8.73 6.69
CA TYR A 189 -10.03 -7.32 6.31
C TYR A 189 -11.26 -6.53 6.74
N LEU A 190 -12.45 -7.06 6.47
CA LEU A 190 -13.70 -6.44 6.89
C LEU A 190 -13.85 -6.39 8.42
N LEU A 191 -13.49 -7.46 9.11
CA LEU A 191 -13.52 -7.52 10.57
C LEU A 191 -12.61 -6.46 11.19
N LEU A 192 -11.37 -6.32 10.69
CA LEU A 192 -10.43 -5.29 11.14
C LEU A 192 -10.96 -3.89 10.83
N THR A 193 -11.59 -3.68 9.67
CA THR A 193 -12.19 -2.38 9.32
C THR A 193 -13.31 -2.00 10.28
N ILE A 194 -14.22 -2.92 10.57
CA ILE A 194 -15.33 -2.68 11.52
C ILE A 194 -14.80 -2.43 12.93
N ALA A 195 -13.83 -3.24 13.38
CA ALA A 195 -13.23 -3.07 14.69
C ALA A 195 -12.49 -1.74 14.82
N CYS A 196 -11.76 -1.32 13.77
CA CYS A 196 -11.07 -0.04 13.70
C CYS A 196 -12.05 1.13 13.77
N ALA A 197 -13.13 1.11 12.95
CA ALA A 197 -14.15 2.15 12.97
C ALA A 197 -14.84 2.27 14.33
N ALA A 198 -15.21 1.14 14.94
CA ALA A 198 -15.78 1.13 16.28
C ALA A 198 -14.82 1.68 17.35
N SER A 199 -13.53 1.36 17.24
CA SER A 199 -12.51 1.86 18.16
C SER A 199 -12.27 3.36 17.99
N TYR A 200 -12.24 3.89 16.77
CA TYR A 200 -12.15 5.33 16.51
C TYR A 200 -13.38 6.08 17.03
N PHE A 201 -14.58 5.53 16.82
CA PHE A 201 -15.81 6.11 17.36
C PHE A 201 -15.77 6.14 18.89
N ALA A 202 -15.36 5.05 19.55
CA ALA A 202 -15.20 4.97 21.00
C ALA A 202 -14.08 5.91 21.52
N ALA A 203 -13.06 6.22 20.70
CA ALA A 203 -12.00 7.16 21.02
C ALA A 203 -12.44 8.64 20.88
N GLY A 204 -13.63 8.93 20.35
CA GLY A 204 -14.24 10.27 20.28
C GLY A 204 -14.36 10.86 18.87
N MET A 205 -14.03 10.11 17.81
CA MET A 205 -14.32 10.55 16.43
C MET A 205 -15.83 10.51 16.14
N SER A 206 -16.32 11.42 15.26
CA SER A 206 -17.67 11.26 14.71
C SER A 206 -17.77 9.99 13.88
N MET A 207 -18.97 9.46 13.69
CA MET A 207 -19.19 8.22 12.93
C MET A 207 -18.64 8.32 11.50
N PHE A 208 -18.83 9.45 10.85
CA PHE A 208 -18.32 9.69 9.49
C PHE A 208 -16.79 9.61 9.44
N HIS A 209 -16.11 10.37 10.30
CA HIS A 209 -14.64 10.39 10.35
C HIS A 209 -14.07 9.04 10.80
N ALA A 210 -14.73 8.34 11.74
CA ALA A 210 -14.32 7.02 12.19
C ALA A 210 -14.33 5.98 11.05
N ILE A 211 -15.37 5.97 10.21
CA ILE A 211 -15.46 5.07 9.05
C ILE A 211 -14.40 5.44 8.01
N CYS A 212 -14.27 6.73 7.66
CA CYS A 212 -13.30 7.21 6.70
C CYS A 212 -11.86 6.85 7.12
N HIS A 213 -11.45 7.17 8.34
CA HIS A 213 -10.12 6.84 8.83
C HIS A 213 -9.89 5.35 8.99
N ALA A 214 -10.91 4.55 9.36
CA ALA A 214 -10.78 3.10 9.39
C ALA A 214 -10.49 2.51 8.01
N PHE A 215 -11.10 3.03 6.95
CA PHE A 215 -10.82 2.63 5.58
C PHE A 215 -9.34 2.84 5.23
N SER A 216 -8.80 4.03 5.51
CA SER A 216 -7.40 4.35 5.23
C SER A 216 -6.44 3.60 6.15
N THR A 217 -6.75 3.45 7.44
CA THR A 217 -5.89 2.77 8.42
C THR A 217 -5.70 1.29 8.07
N VAL A 218 -6.80 0.57 7.80
CA VAL A 218 -6.73 -0.87 7.51
C VAL A 218 -6.19 -1.15 6.10
N ALA A 219 -6.41 -0.23 5.17
CA ALA A 219 -5.78 -0.27 3.85
C ALA A 219 -4.29 0.11 3.89
N ILE A 220 -3.81 0.70 5.00
CA ILE A 220 -2.46 1.29 5.09
C ILE A 220 -2.28 2.33 3.96
N GLY A 221 -3.17 3.33 3.93
CA GLY A 221 -3.25 4.27 2.81
C GLY A 221 -2.95 5.73 3.15
N GLY A 222 -3.24 6.17 4.38
CA GLY A 222 -2.84 7.47 4.91
C GLY A 222 -3.67 8.68 4.49
N PHE A 223 -4.68 8.55 3.63
CA PHE A 223 -5.60 9.65 3.38
C PHE A 223 -6.40 10.00 4.65
N SER A 224 -6.48 11.28 4.94
CA SER A 224 -7.29 11.84 6.02
C SER A 224 -8.45 12.67 5.46
N THR A 225 -9.40 12.96 6.32
CA THR A 225 -10.49 13.92 6.09
C THR A 225 -10.11 15.34 6.51
N HIS A 226 -8.89 15.54 7.02
CA HIS A 226 -8.35 16.82 7.50
C HIS A 226 -6.98 17.08 6.92
N ASP A 227 -6.65 18.36 6.65
CA ASP A 227 -5.33 18.75 6.13
C ASP A 227 -4.21 18.41 7.14
N ALA A 228 -4.46 18.58 8.43
CA ALA A 228 -3.52 18.21 9.49
C ALA A 228 -3.43 16.68 9.73
N SER A 229 -4.02 15.85 8.86
CA SER A 229 -4.08 14.41 9.02
C SER A 229 -4.62 14.00 10.40
N LEU A 230 -4.05 13.00 11.06
CA LEU A 230 -4.46 12.63 12.43
C LEU A 230 -3.98 13.60 13.50
N GLY A 231 -3.10 14.55 13.15
CA GLY A 231 -2.76 15.69 14.01
C GLY A 231 -3.92 16.65 14.30
N HIS A 232 -5.01 16.57 13.52
CA HIS A 232 -6.26 17.29 13.82
C HIS A 232 -6.88 16.88 15.17
N TYR A 233 -6.64 15.65 15.62
CA TYR A 233 -7.23 15.11 16.83
C TYR A 233 -6.27 15.29 18.01
N GLU A 234 -6.65 16.11 18.99
CA GLU A 234 -5.90 16.35 20.22
C GLU A 234 -5.87 15.13 21.16
N GLN A 235 -6.76 14.17 20.92
CA GLN A 235 -6.95 13.02 21.82
C GLN A 235 -5.92 11.92 21.55
N ASN A 236 -5.00 11.69 22.46
CA ASN A 236 -4.00 10.62 22.42
C ASN A 236 -4.59 9.23 22.17
N ARG A 237 -5.86 9.01 22.57
CA ARG A 237 -6.58 7.74 22.33
C ARG A 237 -6.76 7.43 20.84
N VAL A 238 -7.03 8.45 20.03
CA VAL A 238 -7.17 8.31 18.57
C VAL A 238 -5.86 7.86 17.96
N LEU A 239 -4.73 8.46 18.36
CA LEU A 239 -3.39 8.13 17.87
C LEU A 239 -2.99 6.70 18.26
N LEU A 240 -3.31 6.28 19.50
CA LEU A 240 -3.03 4.92 19.96
C LEU A 240 -3.86 3.87 19.22
N VAL A 241 -5.15 4.13 19.00
CA VAL A 241 -6.02 3.26 18.19
C VAL A 241 -5.45 3.11 16.78
N SER A 242 -5.10 4.23 16.14
CA SER A 242 -4.50 4.21 14.81
C SER A 242 -3.22 3.37 14.78
N SER A 243 -2.30 3.59 15.74
CA SER A 243 -1.03 2.86 15.84
C SER A 243 -1.24 1.36 15.94
N VAL A 244 -2.19 0.92 16.75
CA VAL A 244 -2.53 -0.51 16.92
C VAL A 244 -3.06 -1.09 15.60
N PHE A 245 -4.01 -0.43 14.94
CA PHE A 245 -4.60 -0.95 13.71
C PHE A 245 -3.66 -0.85 12.51
N MET A 246 -2.77 0.15 12.44
CA MET A 246 -1.68 0.20 11.45
C MET A 246 -0.75 -1.01 11.60
N LEU A 247 -0.30 -1.34 12.82
CA LEU A 247 0.51 -2.52 13.07
C LEU A 247 -0.21 -3.82 12.72
N LEU A 248 -1.47 -3.98 13.12
CA LEU A 248 -2.25 -5.17 12.78
C LEU A 248 -2.40 -5.31 11.25
N SER A 249 -2.70 -4.23 10.55
CA SER A 249 -2.86 -4.26 9.09
C SER A 249 -1.55 -4.50 8.34
N ALA A 250 -0.40 -4.18 8.95
CA ALA A 250 0.93 -4.43 8.40
C ALA A 250 1.43 -5.87 8.62
N ILE A 251 0.76 -6.67 9.46
CA ILE A 251 1.05 -8.09 9.64
C ILE A 251 0.31 -8.91 8.59
N ASN A 252 0.86 -10.09 8.24
CA ASN A 252 0.27 -11.01 7.28
C ASN A 252 -1.18 -11.41 7.65
N PHE A 253 -2.14 -11.15 6.76
CA PHE A 253 -3.56 -11.47 6.99
C PHE A 253 -3.81 -12.98 7.15
N GLY A 254 -3.01 -13.82 6.51
CA GLY A 254 -3.04 -15.27 6.71
C GLY A 254 -2.68 -15.68 8.15
N LEU A 255 -1.78 -14.94 8.79
CA LEU A 255 -1.40 -15.18 10.17
C LEU A 255 -2.54 -14.81 11.13
N HIS A 256 -3.28 -13.72 10.86
CA HIS A 256 -4.49 -13.38 11.62
C HIS A 256 -5.55 -14.49 11.51
N PHE A 257 -5.76 -15.02 10.30
CA PHE A 257 -6.68 -16.14 10.10
C PHE A 257 -6.29 -17.36 10.95
N ILE A 258 -5.01 -17.74 10.95
CA ILE A 258 -4.48 -18.86 11.74
C ILE A 258 -4.63 -18.58 13.24
N ALA A 259 -4.32 -17.35 13.68
CA ALA A 259 -4.43 -16.95 15.09
C ALA A 259 -5.88 -17.03 15.60
N LEU A 260 -6.84 -16.54 14.81
CA LEU A 260 -8.26 -16.62 15.12
C LEU A 260 -8.77 -18.07 15.12
N GLN A 261 -8.41 -18.87 14.11
CA GLN A 261 -8.83 -20.27 14.00
C GLN A 261 -8.29 -21.11 15.16
N ARG A 262 -7.04 -20.87 15.57
CA ARG A 262 -6.40 -21.61 16.67
C ARG A 262 -6.62 -20.98 18.04
N ARG A 263 -7.22 -19.79 18.11
CA ARG A 263 -7.37 -18.99 19.33
C ARG A 263 -6.06 -18.87 20.12
N ASN A 264 -4.95 -18.66 19.40
CA ASN A 264 -3.61 -18.66 19.98
C ASN A 264 -2.76 -17.52 19.42
N LEU A 265 -2.48 -16.52 20.25
CA LEU A 265 -1.66 -15.36 19.88
C LEU A 265 -0.15 -15.69 19.78
N ARG A 266 0.31 -16.81 20.31
CA ARG A 266 1.73 -17.21 20.20
C ARG A 266 2.17 -17.47 18.76
N VAL A 267 1.21 -17.55 17.82
CA VAL A 267 1.51 -17.68 16.38
C VAL A 267 2.33 -16.48 15.89
N TYR A 268 2.01 -15.26 16.35
CA TYR A 268 2.74 -14.04 15.96
C TYR A 268 4.19 -14.03 16.45
N ALA A 269 4.44 -14.45 17.69
CA ALA A 269 5.78 -14.50 18.26
C ALA A 269 6.66 -15.61 17.67
N ARG A 270 6.07 -16.62 17.04
CA ARG A 270 6.80 -17.72 16.40
C ARG A 270 7.12 -17.48 14.93
N ASP A 271 6.51 -16.47 14.34
CA ASP A 271 6.74 -16.09 12.95
C ASP A 271 7.96 -15.18 12.87
N SER A 272 9.00 -15.59 12.15
CA SER A 272 10.28 -14.85 12.07
C SER A 272 10.13 -13.49 11.41
N GLU A 273 9.22 -13.35 10.44
CA GLU A 273 8.97 -12.08 9.77
C GLU A 273 8.33 -11.07 10.71
N THR A 274 7.24 -11.47 11.37
CA THR A 274 6.52 -10.63 12.34
C THR A 274 7.43 -10.23 13.51
N ALA A 275 8.21 -11.16 14.04
CA ALA A 275 9.16 -10.87 15.11
C ALA A 275 10.24 -9.88 14.68
N PHE A 276 10.80 -10.01 13.48
CA PHE A 276 11.75 -9.07 12.90
C PHE A 276 11.12 -7.69 12.71
N PHE A 277 9.94 -7.64 12.07
CA PHE A 277 9.20 -6.41 11.82
C PHE A 277 8.92 -5.62 13.10
N ILE A 278 8.37 -6.26 14.13
CA ILE A 278 8.09 -5.62 15.41
C ILE A 278 9.38 -5.16 16.11
N THR A 279 10.44 -5.97 16.04
CA THR A 279 11.75 -5.62 16.66
C THR A 279 12.33 -4.36 16.01
N VAL A 280 12.31 -4.26 14.67
CA VAL A 280 12.81 -3.07 13.96
C VAL A 280 11.98 -1.83 14.32
N ILE A 281 10.65 -1.92 14.31
CA ILE A 281 9.79 -0.79 14.68
C ILE A 281 10.03 -0.38 16.14
N ALA A 282 10.08 -1.33 17.07
CA ALA A 282 10.31 -1.02 18.50
C ALA A 282 11.67 -0.35 18.72
N SER A 283 12.74 -0.87 18.10
CA SER A 283 14.08 -0.27 18.20
C SER A 283 14.13 1.12 17.59
N ALA A 284 13.52 1.33 16.44
CA ALA A 284 13.43 2.63 15.79
C ALA A 284 12.63 3.63 16.64
N THR A 285 11.49 3.20 17.21
CA THR A 285 10.68 4.03 18.10
C THR A 285 11.49 4.49 19.31
N ILE A 286 12.26 3.59 19.94
CA ILE A 286 13.13 3.95 21.07
C ILE A 286 14.15 5.01 20.66
N VAL A 287 14.81 4.86 19.50
CA VAL A 287 15.78 5.84 19.00
C VAL A 287 15.10 7.19 18.75
N VAL A 288 13.93 7.21 18.08
CA VAL A 288 13.18 8.44 17.80
C VAL A 288 12.79 9.14 19.09
N CYS A 289 12.14 8.43 20.03
CA CYS A 289 11.72 9.01 21.30
C CYS A 289 12.91 9.54 22.12
N CYS A 290 14.01 8.78 22.21
CA CYS A 290 15.21 9.23 22.94
C CYS A 290 15.81 10.50 22.33
N LEU A 291 15.87 10.60 21.00
CA LEU A 291 16.41 11.79 20.33
C LEU A 291 15.50 12.99 20.49
N LEU A 292 14.18 12.85 20.35
CA LEU A 292 13.23 13.94 20.58
C LEU A 292 13.32 14.48 22.00
N LEU A 293 13.55 13.61 23.00
CA LEU A 293 13.74 13.99 24.39
C LEU A 293 15.09 14.68 24.64
N THR A 294 16.17 14.11 24.12
CA THR A 294 17.54 14.65 24.37
C THR A 294 17.81 15.95 23.66
N THR A 295 17.12 16.22 22.57
CA THR A 295 17.17 17.50 21.83
C THR A 295 16.13 18.51 22.31
N GLU A 296 15.36 18.17 23.36
CA GLU A 296 14.30 19.02 23.92
C GLU A 296 13.29 19.54 22.87
N THR A 297 13.11 18.76 21.78
CA THR A 297 12.19 19.11 20.69
C THR A 297 10.74 19.02 21.16
N LEU A 298 10.43 17.99 21.95
CA LEU A 298 9.11 17.72 22.52
C LEU A 298 9.25 17.34 24.02
N ASN A 299 8.20 17.55 24.80
CA ASN A 299 8.12 17.05 26.16
C ASN A 299 8.07 15.51 26.20
N PHE A 300 8.13 14.90 27.38
CA PHE A 300 8.19 13.45 27.54
C PHE A 300 6.95 12.74 26.94
N GLU A 301 5.75 13.23 27.26
CA GLU A 301 4.50 12.62 26.79
C GLU A 301 4.38 12.70 25.26
N ASP A 302 4.60 13.88 24.69
CA ASP A 302 4.51 14.09 23.25
C ASP A 302 5.61 13.35 22.48
N SER A 303 6.83 13.27 23.03
CA SER A 303 7.93 12.49 22.42
C SER A 303 7.59 11.01 22.30
N VAL A 304 6.93 10.44 23.33
CA VAL A 304 6.52 9.03 23.31
C VAL A 304 5.35 8.81 22.34
N ILE A 305 4.32 9.66 22.41
CA ILE A 305 3.10 9.47 21.62
C ILE A 305 3.36 9.74 20.13
N HIS A 306 3.91 10.92 19.80
CA HIS A 306 4.18 11.29 18.41
C HIS A 306 5.34 10.50 17.81
N GLY A 307 6.38 10.21 18.61
CA GLY A 307 7.50 9.37 18.19
C GLY A 307 7.06 7.95 17.86
N LEU A 308 6.25 7.31 18.71
CA LEU A 308 5.67 5.98 18.45
C LEU A 308 4.77 6.01 17.21
N PHE A 309 3.82 6.95 17.17
CA PHE A 309 2.87 7.07 16.09
C PHE A 309 3.56 7.27 14.74
N GLN A 310 4.47 8.25 14.64
CA GLN A 310 5.12 8.61 13.39
C GLN A 310 6.03 7.47 12.90
N THR A 311 6.75 6.80 13.82
CA THR A 311 7.57 5.64 13.47
C THR A 311 6.73 4.50 12.91
N ILE A 312 5.60 4.16 13.55
CA ILE A 312 4.68 3.12 13.07
C ILE A 312 4.09 3.52 11.72
N SER A 313 3.56 4.74 11.60
CA SER A 313 2.92 5.23 10.39
C SER A 313 3.84 5.15 9.17
N ILE A 314 5.08 5.60 9.30
CA ILE A 314 6.04 5.61 8.19
C ILE A 314 6.62 4.21 7.94
N ALA A 315 6.99 3.47 8.98
CA ALA A 315 7.55 2.13 8.82
C ALA A 315 6.56 1.14 8.20
N THR A 316 5.26 1.26 8.52
CA THR A 316 4.20 0.45 7.90
C THR A 316 3.84 0.91 6.50
N THR A 317 4.31 2.08 6.09
CA THR A 317 3.90 2.81 4.87
C THR A 317 2.46 3.31 4.89
N THR A 318 1.89 3.57 6.07
CA THR A 318 0.53 4.13 6.18
C THR A 318 0.50 5.60 5.77
N GLY A 319 1.43 6.41 6.29
CA GLY A 319 1.57 7.81 5.89
C GLY A 319 0.64 8.80 6.62
N PHE A 320 -0.04 8.42 7.68
CA PHE A 320 -0.66 9.41 8.56
C PHE A 320 0.41 10.22 9.29
N THR A 321 0.15 11.50 9.49
CA THR A 321 1.02 12.42 10.24
C THR A 321 0.28 13.02 11.43
N THR A 322 1.02 13.30 12.48
CA THR A 322 0.52 14.05 13.66
C THR A 322 1.22 15.37 13.83
N GLN A 323 2.41 15.48 13.27
CA GLN A 323 3.27 16.66 13.26
C GLN A 323 4.12 16.64 11.99
N ASP A 324 4.64 17.78 11.61
CA ASP A 324 5.63 17.86 10.55
C ASP A 324 6.96 17.26 11.03
N PHE A 325 7.21 16.01 10.63
CA PHE A 325 8.45 15.31 10.97
C PHE A 325 9.66 15.78 10.12
N SER A 326 9.43 16.60 9.09
CA SER A 326 10.51 17.13 8.24
C SER A 326 11.43 18.08 9.03
N VAL A 327 10.88 18.73 10.06
CA VAL A 327 11.60 19.64 10.96
C VAL A 327 12.19 18.94 12.18
N TRP A 328 12.01 17.63 12.31
CA TRP A 328 12.57 16.88 13.44
C TRP A 328 14.10 16.87 13.38
N PRO A 329 14.76 16.84 14.55
CA PRO A 329 16.20 17.09 14.63
C PRO A 329 17.05 15.97 14.01
N LEU A 330 18.26 16.35 13.62
CA LEU A 330 19.30 15.45 13.17
C LEU A 330 18.90 14.63 11.94
N PHE A 331 19.07 13.32 12.05
CA PHE A 331 18.79 12.37 10.96
C PHE A 331 17.40 11.76 11.01
N LEU A 332 16.52 12.14 11.95
CA LEU A 332 15.23 11.52 12.16
C LEU A 332 14.33 11.49 10.93
N PRO A 333 14.18 12.58 10.15
CA PRO A 333 13.37 12.54 8.93
C PRO A 333 13.87 11.49 7.92
N ILE A 334 15.18 11.40 7.76
CA ILE A 334 15.79 10.43 6.83
C ILE A 334 15.69 9.00 7.37
N LEU A 335 15.89 8.80 8.68
CA LEU A 335 15.69 7.49 9.31
C LEU A 335 14.27 6.97 9.08
N LEU A 336 13.26 7.81 9.30
CA LEU A 336 11.87 7.45 9.06
C LEU A 336 11.62 7.07 7.60
N LEU A 337 12.12 7.86 6.65
CA LEU A 337 12.01 7.52 5.22
C LEU A 337 12.69 6.18 4.89
N ILE A 338 13.86 5.91 5.45
CA ILE A 338 14.58 4.63 5.25
C ILE A 338 13.76 3.46 5.81
N LEU A 339 13.08 3.64 6.95
CA LEU A 339 12.23 2.59 7.51
C LEU A 339 11.07 2.22 6.59
N SER A 340 10.58 3.14 5.76
CA SER A 340 9.50 2.86 4.81
C SER A 340 9.88 1.83 3.74
N PHE A 341 11.17 1.67 3.43
CA PHE A 341 11.62 0.62 2.51
C PHE A 341 11.33 -0.78 3.04
N MET A 342 11.31 -0.96 4.36
CA MET A 342 10.92 -2.24 4.96
C MET A 342 9.44 -2.54 4.69
N GLY A 343 8.57 -1.53 4.86
CA GLY A 343 7.13 -1.67 4.68
C GLY A 343 6.50 -2.70 5.61
N GLY A 344 5.35 -3.24 5.20
CA GLY A 344 4.66 -4.28 5.96
C GLY A 344 5.18 -5.70 5.69
N CYS A 345 4.66 -6.68 6.44
CA CYS A 345 4.90 -8.09 6.18
C CYS A 345 4.26 -8.53 4.86
N VAL A 346 4.78 -9.60 4.28
CA VAL A 346 4.18 -10.16 3.07
C VAL A 346 2.77 -10.68 3.36
N GLY A 347 1.84 -10.44 2.42
CA GLY A 347 0.43 -10.77 2.64
C GLY A 347 -0.32 -9.77 3.55
N SER A 348 0.26 -8.59 3.80
CA SER A 348 -0.39 -7.43 4.41
C SER A 348 -0.79 -6.41 3.35
N THR A 349 -1.52 -5.36 3.75
CA THR A 349 -1.90 -4.23 2.88
C THR A 349 -0.78 -3.20 2.71
N GLY A 350 0.30 -3.25 3.50
CA GLY A 350 1.43 -2.32 3.44
C GLY A 350 2.19 -2.34 2.11
N GLY A 351 2.86 -1.24 1.81
CA GLY A 351 3.77 -1.08 0.68
C GLY A 351 5.21 -1.52 0.99
N GLY A 352 6.18 -0.87 0.37
CA GLY A 352 7.61 -1.13 0.54
C GLY A 352 8.08 -2.44 -0.08
N MET A 353 9.36 -2.76 0.14
CA MET A 353 9.98 -4.00 -0.37
C MET A 353 9.55 -5.26 0.38
N LYS A 354 8.81 -5.14 1.47
CA LYS A 354 8.35 -6.16 2.42
C LYS A 354 9.42 -6.61 3.41
N ALA A 355 9.02 -6.70 4.68
CA ALA A 355 9.88 -7.07 5.82
C ALA A 355 10.63 -8.39 5.59
N MET A 356 9.99 -9.39 4.96
CA MET A 356 10.60 -10.67 4.64
C MET A 356 11.83 -10.53 3.74
N ARG A 357 11.77 -9.70 2.70
CA ARG A 357 12.92 -9.52 1.79
C ARG A 357 14.08 -8.85 2.50
N ILE A 358 13.82 -7.83 3.30
CA ILE A 358 14.84 -7.17 4.12
C ILE A 358 15.49 -8.15 5.11
N LEU A 359 14.69 -8.98 5.79
CA LEU A 359 15.18 -10.02 6.68
C LEU A 359 16.10 -11.01 5.94
N LEU A 360 15.71 -11.45 4.74
CA LEU A 360 16.51 -12.39 3.94
C LEU A 360 17.81 -11.76 3.45
N ILE A 361 17.78 -10.49 3.00
CA ILE A 361 18.97 -9.73 2.60
C ILE A 361 19.93 -9.62 3.79
N PHE A 362 19.43 -9.23 4.96
CA PHE A 362 20.23 -9.10 6.17
C PHE A 362 20.87 -10.44 6.59
N ARG A 363 20.09 -11.52 6.65
CA ARG A 363 20.59 -12.87 6.99
C ARG A 363 21.61 -13.39 5.97
N GLN A 364 21.40 -13.09 4.68
CA GLN A 364 22.35 -13.42 3.64
C GLN A 364 23.66 -12.65 3.81
N GLY A 365 23.61 -11.35 4.08
CA GLY A 365 24.81 -10.56 4.35
C GLY A 365 25.63 -11.11 5.52
N VAL A 366 24.95 -11.45 6.64
CA VAL A 366 25.60 -12.10 7.79
C VAL A 366 26.20 -13.45 7.42
N ARG A 367 25.54 -14.24 6.56
CA ARG A 367 26.05 -15.52 6.07
C ARG A 367 27.34 -15.33 5.26
N GLU A 368 27.35 -14.38 4.32
CA GLU A 368 28.52 -14.10 3.50
C GLU A 368 29.74 -13.67 4.35
N LEU A 369 29.53 -12.79 5.34
CA LEU A 369 30.59 -12.41 6.28
C LEU A 369 31.16 -13.61 7.04
N ARG A 370 30.32 -14.54 7.48
CA ARG A 370 30.76 -15.77 8.14
C ARG A 370 31.49 -16.72 7.19
N GLN A 371 31.09 -16.76 5.93
CA GLN A 371 31.70 -17.61 4.91
C GLN A 371 33.09 -17.09 4.53
N LEU A 372 33.31 -15.77 4.54
CA LEU A 372 34.65 -15.17 4.37
C LEU A 372 35.61 -15.61 5.49
N LEU A 373 35.12 -15.74 6.72
CA LEU A 373 35.93 -16.23 7.85
C LEU A 373 36.14 -17.75 7.81
N HIS A 374 35.20 -18.48 7.24
CA HIS A 374 35.24 -19.95 7.17
C HIS A 374 34.87 -20.44 5.75
N PRO A 375 35.80 -20.34 4.77
CA PRO A 375 35.46 -20.54 3.33
C PRO A 375 34.89 -21.94 3.03
N ASN A 376 35.28 -22.96 3.78
CA ASN A 376 34.84 -24.32 3.56
C ASN A 376 33.55 -24.70 4.37
N ALA A 377 32.98 -23.75 5.14
CA ALA A 377 31.80 -24.05 5.94
C ALA A 377 30.53 -23.97 5.07
N VAL A 378 29.71 -25.02 5.15
CA VAL A 378 28.38 -25.02 4.54
C VAL A 378 27.40 -24.39 5.53
N ILE A 379 27.08 -23.10 5.34
CA ILE A 379 26.22 -22.34 6.23
C ILE A 379 24.83 -22.21 5.55
N PRO A 380 23.83 -23.06 5.93
CA PRO A 380 22.50 -22.96 5.35
C PRO A 380 21.74 -21.73 5.92
N LEU A 381 21.12 -20.92 5.05
CA LEU A 381 20.19 -19.89 5.48
C LEU A 381 18.89 -20.55 5.92
N LYS A 382 18.43 -20.25 7.14
CA LYS A 382 17.22 -20.83 7.71
C LYS A 382 16.20 -19.73 8.02
N LEU A 383 14.91 -20.04 7.77
CA LEU A 383 13.74 -19.25 8.17
C LEU A 383 12.77 -20.21 8.87
N ASP A 384 12.28 -19.87 10.06
CA ASP A 384 11.41 -20.73 10.87
C ASP A 384 11.88 -22.19 10.96
N ALA A 385 13.17 -22.37 11.26
CA ALA A 385 13.88 -23.65 11.31
C ALA A 385 13.99 -24.40 9.97
N ARG A 386 13.56 -23.84 8.84
CA ARG A 386 13.65 -24.44 7.51
C ARG A 386 14.76 -23.81 6.68
N ARG A 387 15.39 -24.62 5.83
CA ARG A 387 16.39 -24.13 4.87
C ARG A 387 15.69 -23.35 3.76
N VAL A 388 16.15 -22.12 3.50
CA VAL A 388 15.73 -21.31 2.35
C VAL A 388 16.48 -21.82 1.11
N GLN A 389 15.75 -22.00 0.02
CA GLN A 389 16.32 -22.43 -1.27
C GLN A 389 17.17 -21.29 -1.86
N THR A 390 18.24 -21.67 -2.58
CA THR A 390 19.16 -20.68 -3.18
C THR A 390 18.46 -19.81 -4.22
N GLU A 391 17.52 -20.39 -4.95
CA GLU A 391 16.69 -19.72 -5.96
C GLU A 391 15.87 -18.54 -5.35
N VAL A 392 15.35 -18.73 -4.13
CA VAL A 392 14.61 -17.68 -3.41
C VAL A 392 15.54 -16.53 -3.04
N ILE A 393 16.74 -16.86 -2.57
CA ILE A 393 17.74 -15.85 -2.19
C ILE A 393 18.15 -15.04 -3.43
N SER A 394 18.45 -15.74 -4.54
CA SER A 394 18.80 -15.10 -5.81
C SER A 394 17.68 -14.19 -6.32
N ALA A 395 16.41 -14.62 -6.23
CA ALA A 395 15.26 -13.82 -6.62
C ALA A 395 15.11 -12.55 -5.78
N VAL A 396 15.38 -12.63 -4.47
CA VAL A 396 15.33 -11.46 -3.56
C VAL A 396 16.43 -10.45 -3.90
N TRP A 397 17.65 -10.89 -4.18
CA TRP A 397 18.75 -10.01 -4.60
C TRP A 397 18.47 -9.37 -5.96
N SER A 398 17.96 -10.14 -6.92
CA SER A 398 17.56 -9.61 -8.23
C SER A 398 16.47 -8.56 -8.09
N PHE A 399 15.47 -8.81 -7.22
CA PHE A 399 14.43 -7.82 -6.92
C PHE A 399 15.03 -6.54 -6.34
N PHE A 400 15.90 -6.65 -5.34
CA PHE A 400 16.53 -5.49 -4.71
C PHE A 400 17.34 -4.67 -5.73
N ALA A 401 18.16 -5.33 -6.56
CA ALA A 401 18.96 -4.65 -7.58
C ALA A 401 18.09 -3.89 -8.59
N VAL A 402 17.03 -4.53 -9.10
CA VAL A 402 16.12 -3.91 -10.06
C VAL A 402 15.31 -2.80 -9.42
N TYR A 403 14.86 -2.99 -8.18
CA TYR A 403 14.15 -1.96 -7.42
C TYR A 403 15.01 -0.69 -7.26
N MET A 404 16.28 -0.84 -6.83
CA MET A 404 17.19 0.28 -6.67
C MET A 404 17.54 0.95 -8.01
N PHE A 405 17.68 0.17 -9.09
CA PHE A 405 17.88 0.72 -10.42
C PHE A 405 16.69 1.58 -10.87
N CYS A 406 15.46 1.08 -10.72
CA CYS A 406 14.25 1.85 -11.04
C CYS A 406 14.12 3.09 -10.16
N PHE A 407 14.46 2.98 -8.87
CA PHE A 407 14.47 4.09 -7.94
C PHE A 407 15.37 5.24 -8.45
N VAL A 408 16.61 4.91 -8.81
CA VAL A 408 17.55 5.91 -9.32
C VAL A 408 17.07 6.53 -10.64
N LEU A 409 16.53 5.73 -11.57
CA LEU A 409 16.01 6.25 -12.84
C LEU A 409 14.84 7.22 -12.63
N ILE A 410 13.87 6.87 -11.75
CA ILE A 410 12.72 7.73 -11.45
C ILE A 410 13.19 9.01 -10.74
N TRP A 411 14.14 8.89 -9.82
CA TRP A 411 14.72 10.05 -9.15
C TRP A 411 15.38 11.02 -10.11
N LEU A 412 16.23 10.52 -11.03
CA LEU A 412 16.85 11.34 -12.09
C LEU A 412 15.78 11.99 -13.00
N ALA A 413 14.71 11.25 -13.33
CA ALA A 413 13.63 11.79 -14.13
C ALA A 413 12.86 12.91 -13.39
N LEU A 414 12.67 12.83 -12.07
CA LEU A 414 12.08 13.92 -11.28
C LEU A 414 12.99 15.13 -11.18
N LEU A 415 14.31 14.94 -10.98
CA LEU A 415 15.26 16.05 -11.00
C LEU A 415 15.23 16.81 -12.34
N ALA A 416 14.99 16.11 -13.45
CA ALA A 416 14.80 16.73 -14.76
C ALA A 416 13.53 17.59 -14.87
N THR A 417 12.59 17.49 -13.92
CA THR A 417 11.38 18.33 -13.84
C THR A 417 11.54 19.57 -12.96
N ASN A 418 12.76 19.94 -12.60
CA ASN A 418 13.15 21.06 -11.75
C ASN A 418 12.71 20.95 -10.27
N LEU A 419 12.43 19.75 -9.79
CA LEU A 419 12.24 19.53 -8.35
C LEU A 419 13.60 19.51 -7.65
N ASP A 420 13.70 20.11 -6.46
CA ASP A 420 14.95 20.10 -5.68
C ASP A 420 15.37 18.68 -5.25
N PHE A 421 16.65 18.53 -4.88
CA PHE A 421 17.25 17.23 -4.59
C PHE A 421 16.52 16.45 -3.49
N ILE A 422 16.18 17.12 -2.36
CA ILE A 422 15.53 16.47 -1.20
C ILE A 422 14.09 16.13 -1.54
N SER A 423 13.36 17.05 -2.15
CA SER A 423 11.96 16.83 -2.57
C SER A 423 11.87 15.72 -3.60
N ALA A 424 12.73 15.69 -4.62
CA ALA A 424 12.76 14.64 -5.62
C ALA A 424 13.09 13.27 -5.01
N PHE A 425 14.11 13.19 -4.14
CA PHE A 425 14.50 11.95 -3.47
C PHE A 425 13.35 11.42 -2.60
N SER A 426 12.81 12.26 -1.71
CA SER A 426 11.76 11.85 -0.78
C SER A 426 10.45 11.54 -1.48
N ALA A 427 10.10 12.24 -2.59
CA ALA A 427 8.94 11.94 -3.41
C ALA A 427 9.02 10.54 -4.04
N VAL A 428 10.21 10.13 -4.53
CA VAL A 428 10.39 8.77 -5.05
C VAL A 428 10.29 7.74 -3.94
N VAL A 429 10.91 7.99 -2.76
CA VAL A 429 10.77 7.11 -1.59
C VAL A 429 9.31 6.94 -1.24
N ALA A 430 8.58 8.06 -1.10
CA ALA A 430 7.17 8.06 -0.71
C ALA A 430 6.26 7.33 -1.71
N THR A 431 6.50 7.51 -3.01
CA THR A 431 5.65 6.94 -4.06
C THR A 431 6.01 5.49 -4.40
N MET A 432 7.30 5.12 -4.49
CA MET A 432 7.71 3.73 -4.73
C MET A 432 7.45 2.81 -3.53
N ASN A 433 7.48 3.34 -2.30
CA ASN A 433 7.10 2.57 -1.12
C ASN A 433 5.59 2.61 -0.84
N ASN A 434 4.80 3.38 -1.61
CA ASN A 434 3.39 3.65 -1.35
C ASN A 434 3.15 4.17 0.08
N LEU A 435 3.93 5.19 0.49
CA LEU A 435 3.93 5.80 1.82
C LEU A 435 3.12 7.11 1.89
N GLY A 436 3.22 7.96 0.87
CA GLY A 436 2.55 9.27 0.78
C GLY A 436 3.38 10.47 1.24
N PRO A 437 3.60 10.69 2.53
CA PRO A 437 4.38 11.82 3.03
C PRO A 437 5.83 11.81 2.55
N ALA A 438 6.35 13.00 2.24
CA ALA A 438 7.71 13.21 1.75
C ALA A 438 8.38 14.35 2.55
N LEU A 439 9.46 14.94 2.03
CA LEU A 439 10.20 16.05 2.62
C LEU A 439 10.33 17.20 1.62
N GLY A 440 10.70 18.38 2.12
CA GLY A 440 10.93 19.55 1.29
C GLY A 440 9.64 20.13 0.71
N GLU A 441 9.64 20.52 -0.57
CA GLU A 441 8.50 21.17 -1.23
C GLU A 441 7.24 20.28 -1.32
N VAL A 442 7.39 18.98 -1.15
CA VAL A 442 6.32 17.97 -1.24
C VAL A 442 5.96 17.36 0.14
N ALA A 443 6.39 18.00 1.23
CA ALA A 443 6.14 17.52 2.60
C ALA A 443 4.63 17.46 2.90
N ASP A 444 3.90 18.52 2.58
CA ASP A 444 2.46 18.62 2.86
C ASP A 444 1.59 18.07 1.74
N HIS A 445 1.90 18.45 0.49
CA HIS A 445 1.13 18.04 -0.69
C HIS A 445 1.95 18.13 -1.98
N TYR A 446 1.53 17.40 -3.01
CA TYR A 446 2.18 17.32 -4.32
C TYR A 446 1.60 18.32 -5.35
N GLY A 447 0.83 19.30 -4.90
CA GLY A 447 0.18 20.28 -5.77
C GLY A 447 1.17 21.06 -6.64
N ALA A 448 2.31 21.48 -6.08
CA ALA A 448 3.35 22.25 -6.75
C ALA A 448 4.18 21.44 -7.77
N VAL A 449 4.12 20.10 -7.74
CA VAL A 449 4.85 19.25 -8.70
C VAL A 449 4.31 19.48 -10.11
N SER A 450 5.20 19.56 -11.09
CA SER A 450 4.83 19.72 -12.50
C SER A 450 3.98 18.54 -13.02
N GLU A 451 3.18 18.76 -14.05
CA GLU A 451 2.34 17.71 -14.65
C GLU A 451 3.19 16.46 -15.10
N PRO A 452 4.35 16.62 -15.79
CA PRO A 452 5.21 15.48 -16.07
C PRO A 452 5.72 14.79 -14.80
N GLY A 453 6.07 15.56 -13.76
CA GLY A 453 6.49 15.03 -12.47
C GLY A 453 5.39 14.17 -11.81
N LYS A 454 4.14 14.64 -11.82
CA LYS A 454 2.99 13.88 -11.33
C LYS A 454 2.80 12.55 -12.08
N LEU A 455 2.97 12.52 -13.39
CA LEU A 455 2.87 11.30 -14.19
C LEU A 455 4.02 10.30 -13.87
N ILE A 456 5.24 10.81 -13.67
CA ILE A 456 6.38 10.00 -13.23
C ILE A 456 6.10 9.38 -11.85
N LEU A 457 5.55 10.16 -10.92
CA LEU A 457 5.17 9.67 -9.60
C LEU A 457 4.01 8.66 -9.65
N CYS A 458 3.02 8.84 -10.55
CA CYS A 458 1.99 7.83 -10.81
C CYS A 458 2.60 6.50 -11.24
N LEU A 459 3.58 6.53 -12.15
CA LEU A 459 4.32 5.32 -12.54
C LEU A 459 5.05 4.70 -11.35
N ALA A 460 5.70 5.51 -10.50
CA ALA A 460 6.37 5.05 -9.30
C ALA A 460 5.42 4.35 -8.32
N MET A 461 4.23 4.92 -8.07
CA MET A 461 3.19 4.32 -7.22
C MET A 461 2.72 2.96 -7.76
N LEU A 462 2.51 2.87 -9.08
CA LEU A 462 2.13 1.62 -9.74
C LEU A 462 3.24 0.58 -9.67
N MET A 463 4.51 0.98 -9.85
CA MET A 463 5.66 0.09 -9.74
C MET A 463 5.83 -0.45 -8.32
N GLY A 464 5.66 0.40 -7.31
CA GLY A 464 5.67 -0.01 -5.91
C GLY A 464 4.59 -1.06 -5.62
N ARG A 465 3.37 -0.77 -6.06
CA ARG A 465 2.21 -1.63 -5.79
C ARG A 465 2.23 -2.97 -6.52
N LEU A 466 2.78 -3.01 -7.72
CA LEU A 466 2.90 -4.19 -8.58
C LEU A 466 4.22 -4.96 -8.40
N GLU A 467 4.98 -4.63 -7.35
CA GLU A 467 6.28 -5.25 -7.06
C GLU A 467 7.27 -5.15 -8.23
N VAL A 468 7.37 -4.00 -8.87
CA VAL A 468 8.31 -3.61 -9.95
C VAL A 468 8.37 -4.62 -11.11
N PHE A 469 8.66 -5.90 -10.86
CA PHE A 469 8.80 -6.93 -11.90
C PHE A 469 7.55 -7.14 -12.74
N THR A 470 6.36 -7.02 -12.16
CA THR A 470 5.09 -7.19 -12.90
C THR A 470 4.95 -6.17 -14.02
N LEU A 471 5.36 -4.91 -13.79
CA LEU A 471 5.37 -3.89 -14.83
C LEU A 471 6.54 -4.05 -15.80
N LEU A 472 7.74 -4.34 -15.29
CA LEU A 472 8.93 -4.45 -16.14
C LEU A 472 8.83 -5.62 -17.14
N VAL A 473 8.24 -6.73 -16.73
CA VAL A 473 8.01 -7.87 -17.65
C VAL A 473 7.18 -7.44 -18.86
N LEU A 474 6.16 -6.59 -18.68
CA LEU A 474 5.35 -6.06 -19.78
C LEU A 474 6.15 -5.16 -20.75
N LEU A 475 7.21 -4.52 -20.27
CA LEU A 475 8.08 -3.68 -21.11
C LEU A 475 9.12 -4.48 -21.89
N THR A 476 9.28 -5.78 -21.60
CA THR A 476 10.26 -6.62 -22.30
C THR A 476 9.73 -7.08 -23.67
N PRO A 477 10.52 -6.99 -24.76
CA PRO A 477 10.11 -7.52 -26.06
C PRO A 477 9.79 -9.03 -26.03
N ALA A 478 10.45 -9.78 -25.14
CA ALA A 478 10.23 -11.22 -24.96
C ALA A 478 8.81 -11.56 -24.46
N PHE A 479 8.16 -10.65 -23.73
CA PHE A 479 6.78 -10.82 -23.28
C PHE A 479 5.80 -10.86 -24.46
N TRP A 480 6.04 -10.03 -25.51
CA TRP A 480 5.16 -9.88 -26.68
C TRP A 480 5.44 -10.86 -27.81
N ARG A 481 6.60 -11.54 -27.78
CA ARG A 481 6.95 -12.58 -28.74
C ARG A 481 6.22 -13.88 -28.40
N HIS A 482 5.72 -14.57 -29.43
CA HIS A 482 5.04 -15.86 -29.32
C HIS A 482 5.96 -17.00 -28.92
#